data_ac372fb6a7ff62e0c5482f55f49cfb85
#
_entry.id   ac372fb6a7ff62e0c5482f55f49cfb85
#
_cell.length_a   1.000
_cell.length_b   1.000
_cell.length_c   1.000
_cell.angle_alpha   90.00
_cell.angle_beta   90.00
_cell.angle_gamma   90.00
#
_symmetry.space_group_name_H-M   'P 1'
#
loop_
_entity.id
_entity.type
_entity.pdbx_description
1 polymer ?
#
loop_
_entity_poly.entity_id
_entity_poly.type
_entity_poly.pdbx_seq_one_letter_code
_entity_poly.pdbx_strand_id
1 'polypeptide(L)'
;MTPAAPQARQDFWLWRLFATGMAFTLFGVGGLLLRLLVFPPQRLIPGSAADRQRRARRALNGTFRCFIRFMVRVGILTVEFKGAERLGRPGQMILANHPSLLDVVFLVGHVGNANCIVKHGLARNPFMRGPIRSAGYITNDESFDMFDRAAAVLRAGETLIVFPEGTRTPPDSLPRFHRGACAIALRGARVVTPVVIRMNPRSLTKGEPWYRIPPCRMRYTIQVGEDLDPATWSDAHPLPIAGRRMNDYLHAYFEAELTRPAAAAGAPWARRRARQRTRATSAASGARTG
;
A
#
# COMPACT_ATOMS: atom_id res chain seq x y z
N MET A 1 12.04 -33.99 21.40
CA MET A 1 12.40 -32.72 22.02
C MET A 1 12.38 -31.65 20.92
N THR A 2 11.32 -30.84 20.89
CA THR A 2 11.20 -29.74 19.91
C THR A 2 12.14 -28.61 20.39
N PRO A 3 13.04 -28.06 19.51
CA PRO A 3 13.91 -26.99 19.93
C PRO A 3 13.06 -25.78 20.30
N ALA A 4 13.22 -25.25 21.50
CA ALA A 4 12.59 -24.04 21.98
C ALA A 4 12.91 -22.91 21.02
N ALA A 5 11.87 -22.22 20.52
CA ALA A 5 12.03 -21.01 19.70
C ALA A 5 12.95 -20.02 20.44
N PRO A 6 13.93 -19.40 19.75
CA PRO A 6 14.82 -18.45 20.40
C PRO A 6 13.97 -17.34 21.02
N GLN A 7 14.05 -17.18 22.36
CA GLN A 7 13.40 -16.10 23.08
C GLN A 7 13.87 -14.78 22.43
N ALA A 8 12.94 -14.07 21.80
CA ALA A 8 13.21 -12.75 21.26
C ALA A 8 13.69 -11.87 22.40
N ARG A 9 14.99 -11.49 22.39
CA ARG A 9 15.57 -10.55 23.34
C ARG A 9 14.62 -9.35 23.42
N GLN A 10 14.16 -9.00 24.61
CA GLN A 10 13.40 -7.78 24.86
C GLN A 10 14.29 -6.57 24.58
N ASP A 11 14.27 -6.11 23.33
CA ASP A 11 15.17 -5.11 22.79
C ASP A 11 14.71 -3.72 23.26
N PHE A 12 15.19 -3.24 24.41
CA PHE A 12 14.88 -1.91 25.00
C PHE A 12 13.39 -1.55 24.96
N TRP A 13 12.52 -2.40 25.46
CA TRP A 13 11.07 -2.28 25.33
C TRP A 13 10.53 -0.93 25.84
N LEU A 14 10.97 -0.46 27.04
CA LEU A 14 10.56 0.83 27.60
C LEU A 14 10.94 2.00 26.70
N TRP A 15 12.17 1.96 26.16
CA TRP A 15 12.59 2.98 25.19
C TRP A 15 11.72 2.99 23.94
N ARG A 16 11.41 1.82 23.38
CA ARG A 16 10.57 1.73 22.18
C ARG A 16 9.14 2.18 22.46
N LEU A 17 8.60 1.91 23.67
CA LEU A 17 7.30 2.42 24.06
C LEU A 17 7.30 3.95 24.11
N PHE A 18 8.29 4.57 24.77
CA PHE A 18 8.45 6.01 24.79
C PHE A 18 8.62 6.59 23.39
N ALA A 19 9.51 6.01 22.57
CA ALA A 19 9.77 6.43 21.19
C ALA A 19 8.53 6.30 20.31
N THR A 20 7.71 5.26 20.53
CA THR A 20 6.42 5.09 19.81
C THR A 20 5.44 6.19 20.19
N GLY A 21 5.29 6.53 21.47
CA GLY A 21 4.47 7.66 21.91
C GLY A 21 4.92 8.98 21.30
N MET A 22 6.25 9.22 21.31
CA MET A 22 6.85 10.39 20.66
C MET A 22 6.56 10.41 19.15
N ALA A 23 6.63 9.25 18.47
CA ALA A 23 6.31 9.15 17.04
C ALA A 23 4.85 9.50 16.76
N PHE A 24 3.89 9.04 17.56
CA PHE A 24 2.46 9.41 17.41
C PHE A 24 2.25 10.91 17.63
N THR A 25 2.90 11.49 18.64
CA THR A 25 2.86 12.94 18.90
C THR A 25 3.43 13.73 17.71
N LEU A 26 4.63 13.34 17.22
CA LEU A 26 5.26 13.98 16.06
C LEU A 26 4.40 13.85 14.79
N PHE A 27 3.74 12.73 14.59
CA PHE A 27 2.84 12.54 13.45
C PHE A 27 1.64 13.48 13.53
N GLY A 28 0.99 13.59 14.68
CA GLY A 28 -0.13 14.51 14.91
C GLY A 28 0.28 15.97 14.78
N VAL A 29 1.32 16.38 15.50
CA VAL A 29 1.87 17.75 15.45
C VAL A 29 2.37 18.07 14.04
N GLY A 30 3.06 17.14 13.37
CA GLY A 30 3.51 17.32 11.99
C GLY A 30 2.37 17.56 11.01
N GLY A 31 1.26 16.85 11.14
CA GLY A 31 0.05 17.08 10.35
C GLY A 31 -0.54 18.47 10.58
N LEU A 32 -0.54 18.95 11.83
CA LEU A 32 -1.00 20.28 12.20
C LEU A 32 -0.06 21.36 11.65
N LEU A 33 1.25 21.21 11.78
CA LEU A 33 2.24 22.12 11.24
C LEU A 33 2.15 22.24 9.71
N LEU A 34 2.00 21.12 9.01
CA LEU A 34 1.75 21.12 7.56
C LEU A 34 0.51 21.95 7.22
N ARG A 35 -0.59 21.75 7.97
CA ARG A 35 -1.84 22.47 7.75
C ARG A 35 -1.71 23.98 7.98
N LEU A 36 -1.00 24.38 9.02
CA LEU A 36 -0.96 25.79 9.46
C LEU A 36 0.19 26.59 8.83
N LEU A 37 1.36 25.95 8.63
CA LEU A 37 2.58 26.64 8.23
C LEU A 37 3.04 26.33 6.81
N VAL A 38 2.79 25.12 6.29
CA VAL A 38 3.33 24.69 5.00
C VAL A 38 2.34 24.90 3.86
N PHE A 39 1.08 24.51 4.02
CA PHE A 39 0.10 24.60 2.94
C PHE A 39 -0.44 26.02 2.68
N PRO A 40 -0.64 26.91 3.67
CA PRO A 40 -1.13 28.25 3.38
C PRO A 40 -0.17 29.08 2.50
N PRO A 41 1.15 29.16 2.76
CA PRO A 41 2.08 29.87 1.88
C PRO A 41 2.12 29.28 0.45
N GLN A 42 1.94 27.97 0.29
CA GLN A 42 1.91 27.36 -1.04
C GLN A 42 0.73 27.85 -1.92
N ARG A 43 -0.33 28.42 -1.30
CA ARG A 43 -1.45 29.03 -2.05
C ARG A 43 -1.08 30.36 -2.68
N LEU A 44 -0.09 31.06 -2.13
CA LEU A 44 0.43 32.32 -2.66
C LEU A 44 1.34 32.11 -3.87
N ILE A 45 1.87 30.90 -4.05
CA ILE A 45 2.72 30.57 -5.20
C ILE A 45 1.83 30.39 -6.44
N PRO A 46 2.08 31.13 -7.55
CA PRO A 46 1.33 31.00 -8.79
C PRO A 46 1.27 29.57 -9.31
N GLY A 47 0.19 29.22 -9.99
CA GLY A 47 -0.03 27.92 -10.61
C GLY A 47 -1.46 27.39 -10.48
N SER A 48 -1.74 26.34 -11.23
CA SER A 48 -3.04 25.67 -11.26
C SER A 48 -3.37 24.97 -9.94
N ALA A 49 -4.61 24.50 -9.80
CA ALA A 49 -5.01 23.64 -8.68
C ALA A 49 -4.17 22.33 -8.63
N ALA A 50 -3.88 21.76 -9.80
CA ALA A 50 -3.03 20.56 -9.93
C ALA A 50 -1.60 20.84 -9.46
N ASP A 51 -1.04 22.03 -9.74
CA ASP A 51 0.31 22.40 -9.26
C ASP A 51 0.35 22.52 -7.74
N ARG A 52 -0.68 23.10 -7.15
CA ARG A 52 -0.81 23.19 -5.68
C ARG A 52 -0.89 21.82 -5.04
N GLN A 53 -1.70 20.91 -5.60
CA GLN A 53 -1.80 19.53 -5.11
C GLN A 53 -0.46 18.78 -5.25
N ARG A 54 0.24 18.93 -6.38
CA ARG A 54 1.58 18.35 -6.57
C ARG A 54 2.59 18.85 -5.54
N ARG A 55 2.61 20.16 -5.25
CA ARG A 55 3.47 20.73 -4.20
C ARG A 55 3.13 20.14 -2.82
N ALA A 56 1.84 20.05 -2.49
CA ALA A 56 1.41 19.47 -1.22
C ALA A 56 1.79 17.99 -1.09
N ARG A 57 1.66 17.19 -2.16
CA ARG A 57 2.09 15.78 -2.17
C ARG A 57 3.61 15.64 -2.00
N ARG A 58 4.42 16.52 -2.61
CA ARG A 58 5.87 16.54 -2.40
C ARG A 58 6.25 16.89 -0.97
N ALA A 59 5.54 17.86 -0.35
CA ALA A 59 5.74 18.19 1.05
C ALA A 59 5.39 17.02 1.97
N LEU A 60 4.27 16.33 1.72
CA LEU A 60 3.90 15.11 2.43
C LEU A 60 4.93 13.99 2.26
N ASN A 61 5.40 13.76 1.03
CA ASN A 61 6.44 12.78 0.75
C ASN A 61 7.71 13.07 1.57
N GLY A 62 8.20 14.32 1.56
CA GLY A 62 9.37 14.72 2.32
C GLY A 62 9.18 14.53 3.82
N THR A 63 8.01 14.92 4.36
CA THR A 63 7.66 14.75 5.77
C THR A 63 7.61 13.28 6.16
N PHE A 64 6.96 12.42 5.35
CA PHE A 64 6.87 10.99 5.64
C PHE A 64 8.22 10.29 5.51
N ARG A 65 9.06 10.68 4.56
CA ARG A 65 10.45 10.18 4.48
C ARG A 65 11.26 10.54 5.73
N CYS A 66 11.14 11.77 6.23
CA CYS A 66 11.78 12.20 7.47
C CYS A 66 11.25 11.39 8.66
N PHE A 67 9.94 11.21 8.74
CA PHE A 67 9.29 10.43 9.80
C PHE A 67 9.70 8.95 9.80
N ILE A 68 9.78 8.32 8.64
CA ILE A 68 10.27 6.93 8.50
C ILE A 68 11.72 6.84 8.99
N ARG A 69 12.60 7.76 8.55
CA ARG A 69 14.01 7.79 9.00
C ARG A 69 14.11 7.97 10.51
N PHE A 70 13.29 8.83 11.09
CA PHE A 70 13.19 8.99 12.54
C PHE A 70 12.85 7.66 13.22
N MET A 71 11.74 7.00 12.84
CA MET A 71 11.33 5.72 13.42
C MET A 71 12.40 4.63 13.33
N VAL A 72 13.13 4.59 12.21
CA VAL A 72 14.25 3.65 12.01
C VAL A 72 15.41 4.00 12.95
N ARG A 73 15.79 5.28 13.06
CA ARG A 73 16.91 5.74 13.90
C ARG A 73 16.68 5.51 15.38
N VAL A 74 15.45 5.76 15.86
CA VAL A 74 15.13 5.55 17.28
C VAL A 74 14.82 4.08 17.61
N GLY A 75 14.89 3.18 16.63
CA GLY A 75 14.79 1.74 16.84
C GLY A 75 13.36 1.19 16.95
N ILE A 76 12.32 1.92 16.56
CA ILE A 76 10.95 1.43 16.55
C ILE A 76 10.77 0.31 15.52
N LEU A 77 11.33 0.49 14.32
CA LEU A 77 11.18 -0.44 13.21
C LEU A 77 12.39 -0.47 12.28
N THR A 78 12.40 -1.48 11.42
CA THR A 78 13.22 -1.51 10.20
C THR A 78 12.30 -1.64 9.00
N VAL A 79 12.68 -1.05 7.86
CA VAL A 79 11.94 -1.16 6.61
C VAL A 79 12.89 -1.48 5.47
N GLU A 80 12.52 -2.49 4.69
CA GLU A 80 13.23 -2.92 3.50
C GLU A 80 12.27 -2.83 2.30
N PHE A 81 12.69 -2.11 1.25
CA PHE A 81 11.99 -2.08 -0.03
C PHE A 81 12.72 -2.94 -1.05
N LYS A 82 11.98 -3.75 -1.79
CA LYS A 82 12.46 -4.57 -2.92
C LYS A 82 11.73 -4.17 -4.18
N GLY A 83 12.44 -3.71 -5.20
CA GLY A 83 11.86 -3.28 -6.48
C GLY A 83 11.21 -1.89 -6.46
N ALA A 84 11.60 -1.04 -5.50
CA ALA A 84 11.00 0.27 -5.28
C ALA A 84 11.20 1.26 -6.44
N GLU A 85 12.24 1.08 -7.23
CA GLU A 85 12.55 1.85 -8.44
C GLU A 85 11.45 1.77 -9.51
N ARG A 86 10.57 0.78 -9.41
CA ARG A 86 9.43 0.60 -10.33
C ARG A 86 8.17 1.34 -9.92
N LEU A 87 8.20 2.04 -8.78
CA LEU A 87 7.06 2.80 -8.29
C LEU A 87 7.12 4.27 -8.72
N GLY A 88 5.95 4.89 -8.90
CA GLY A 88 5.82 6.32 -9.23
C GLY A 88 5.78 6.64 -10.72
N ARG A 89 5.45 5.66 -11.57
CA ARG A 89 5.33 5.85 -13.01
C ARG A 89 3.99 6.51 -13.41
N PRO A 90 3.95 7.25 -14.53
CA PRO A 90 2.73 7.88 -15.00
C PRO A 90 1.60 6.88 -15.27
N GLY A 91 0.40 7.15 -14.70
CA GLY A 91 -0.78 6.30 -14.87
C GLY A 91 -0.70 4.97 -14.13
N GLN A 92 0.25 4.82 -13.20
CA GLN A 92 0.44 3.60 -12.42
C GLN A 92 -0.54 3.55 -11.25
N MET A 93 -1.23 2.42 -11.13
CA MET A 93 -1.98 2.08 -9.93
C MET A 93 -1.15 1.15 -9.05
N ILE A 94 -0.76 1.61 -7.87
CA ILE A 94 -0.08 0.82 -6.85
C ILE A 94 -1.15 0.18 -5.98
N LEU A 95 -1.25 -1.15 -6.01
CA LEU A 95 -2.24 -1.92 -5.27
C LEU A 95 -1.54 -2.70 -4.17
N ALA A 96 -1.80 -2.36 -2.90
CA ALA A 96 -1.11 -2.94 -1.76
C ALA A 96 -2.08 -3.54 -0.73
N ASN A 97 -1.67 -4.62 -0.05
CA ASN A 97 -2.34 -5.06 1.18
C ASN A 97 -2.05 -4.09 2.33
N HIS A 98 -2.89 -4.12 3.37
CA HIS A 98 -2.87 -3.09 4.43
C HIS A 98 -2.75 -3.71 5.85
N PRO A 99 -1.62 -4.34 6.19
CA PRO A 99 -1.44 -4.98 7.50
C PRO A 99 -1.37 -4.01 8.67
N SER A 100 -0.94 -2.75 8.47
CA SER A 100 -0.67 -1.82 9.57
C SER A 100 -1.09 -0.38 9.29
N LEU A 101 -1.03 0.46 10.33
CA LEU A 101 -1.28 1.90 10.22
C LEU A 101 -0.21 2.63 9.37
N LEU A 102 1.01 2.08 9.29
CA LEU A 102 2.17 2.75 8.69
C LEU A 102 2.31 2.54 7.17
N ASP A 103 1.52 1.64 6.58
CA ASP A 103 1.67 1.25 5.17
C ASP A 103 1.49 2.43 4.20
N VAL A 104 0.51 3.29 4.48
CA VAL A 104 0.29 4.53 3.71
C VAL A 104 1.51 5.45 3.83
N VAL A 105 2.08 5.56 5.04
CA VAL A 105 3.26 6.40 5.31
C VAL A 105 4.46 5.90 4.51
N PHE A 106 4.68 4.58 4.44
CA PHE A 106 5.75 4.00 3.66
C PHE A 106 5.59 4.27 2.17
N LEU A 107 4.41 3.99 1.60
CA LEU A 107 4.18 4.14 0.17
C LEU A 107 4.21 5.62 -0.24
N VAL A 108 3.50 6.51 0.45
CA VAL A 108 3.52 7.95 0.17
C VAL A 108 4.90 8.55 0.40
N GLY A 109 5.63 8.10 1.44
CA GLY A 109 7.00 8.52 1.71
C GLY A 109 8.00 8.06 0.65
N HIS A 110 7.69 7.00 -0.09
CA HIS A 110 8.54 6.50 -1.17
C HIS A 110 8.18 7.11 -2.52
N VAL A 111 6.88 7.22 -2.85
CA VAL A 111 6.38 7.72 -4.14
C VAL A 111 6.14 9.23 -4.06
N GLY A 112 6.99 10.01 -4.73
CA GLY A 112 7.09 11.48 -4.56
C GLY A 112 5.87 12.31 -4.93
N ASN A 113 4.97 11.80 -5.79
CA ASN A 113 3.76 12.50 -6.24
C ASN A 113 2.60 11.52 -6.44
N ALA A 114 2.34 10.67 -5.47
CA ALA A 114 1.20 9.76 -5.54
C ALA A 114 -0.08 10.41 -4.99
N ASN A 115 -1.18 10.14 -5.67
CA ASN A 115 -2.52 10.28 -5.13
C ASN A 115 -2.86 9.02 -4.30
N CYS A 116 -3.83 9.11 -3.41
CA CYS A 116 -4.22 8.00 -2.55
C CYS A 116 -5.73 8.02 -2.31
N ILE A 117 -6.33 6.84 -2.25
CA ILE A 117 -7.70 6.69 -1.75
C ILE A 117 -7.64 6.55 -0.24
N VAL A 118 -8.34 7.43 0.48
CA VAL A 118 -8.34 7.49 1.94
C VAL A 118 -9.75 7.31 2.51
N LYS A 119 -9.86 6.71 3.69
CA LYS A 119 -11.14 6.52 4.37
C LYS A 119 -11.80 7.88 4.67
N HIS A 120 -13.11 8.02 4.41
CA HIS A 120 -13.87 9.24 4.64
C HIS A 120 -13.70 9.82 6.06
N GLY A 121 -13.69 8.98 7.09
CA GLY A 121 -13.48 9.40 8.48
C GLY A 121 -12.14 10.11 8.74
N LEU A 122 -11.08 9.81 7.96
CA LEU A 122 -9.79 10.51 8.09
C LEU A 122 -9.86 11.97 7.63
N ALA A 123 -10.72 12.29 6.67
CA ALA A 123 -10.92 13.66 6.21
C ALA A 123 -11.61 14.57 7.25
N ARG A 124 -12.21 13.99 8.30
CA ARG A 124 -12.80 14.70 9.44
C ARG A 124 -11.81 14.90 10.59
N ASN A 125 -10.72 14.12 10.65
CA ASN A 125 -9.71 14.23 11.68
C ASN A 125 -8.97 15.58 11.55
N PRO A 126 -8.89 16.41 12.60
CA PRO A 126 -8.29 17.75 12.55
C PRO A 126 -6.81 17.75 12.13
N PHE A 127 -6.05 16.70 12.46
CA PHE A 127 -4.64 16.55 12.10
C PHE A 127 -4.45 16.10 10.65
N MET A 128 -5.37 15.30 10.10
CA MET A 128 -5.26 14.72 8.75
C MET A 128 -6.02 15.51 7.68
N ARG A 129 -7.05 16.27 8.07
CA ARG A 129 -7.89 17.02 7.12
C ARG A 129 -7.10 17.99 6.23
N GLY A 130 -6.13 18.70 6.82
CA GLY A 130 -5.27 19.64 6.07
C GLY A 130 -4.46 18.91 4.99
N PRO A 131 -3.63 17.95 5.36
CA PRO A 131 -2.87 17.09 4.44
C PRO A 131 -3.73 16.47 3.33
N ILE A 132 -4.84 15.81 3.69
CA ILE A 132 -5.73 15.14 2.72
C ILE A 132 -6.30 16.10 1.69
N ARG A 133 -6.83 17.24 2.13
CA ARG A 133 -7.41 18.26 1.22
C ARG A 133 -6.36 18.91 0.33
N SER A 134 -5.22 19.28 0.91
CA SER A 134 -4.17 19.98 0.16
C SER A 134 -3.52 19.07 -0.89
N ALA A 135 -3.35 17.79 -0.59
CA ALA A 135 -2.85 16.81 -1.54
C ALA A 135 -3.88 16.41 -2.62
N GLY A 136 -5.16 16.74 -2.44
CA GLY A 136 -6.23 16.30 -3.33
C GLY A 136 -6.46 14.80 -3.28
N TYR A 137 -6.27 14.18 -2.10
CA TYR A 137 -6.53 12.75 -1.94
C TYR A 137 -8.02 12.43 -2.08
N ILE A 138 -8.32 11.30 -2.68
CA ILE A 138 -9.68 10.87 -2.96
C ILE A 138 -10.25 10.23 -1.70
N THR A 139 -11.35 10.75 -1.20
CA THR A 139 -12.06 10.13 -0.07
C THR A 139 -12.94 8.99 -0.55
N ASN A 140 -12.84 7.85 0.11
CA ASN A 140 -13.73 6.73 -0.13
C ASN A 140 -15.08 7.01 0.53
N ASP A 141 -16.03 7.47 -0.27
CA ASP A 141 -17.43 7.72 0.07
C ASP A 141 -18.37 6.64 -0.52
N GLU A 142 -17.78 5.59 -1.13
CA GLU A 142 -18.48 4.47 -1.78
C GLU A 142 -19.40 4.90 -2.93
N SER A 143 -19.30 6.15 -3.41
CA SER A 143 -20.07 6.65 -4.54
C SER A 143 -19.48 6.16 -5.88
N PHE A 144 -20.36 6.04 -6.91
CA PHE A 144 -19.88 5.76 -8.28
C PHE A 144 -18.94 6.86 -8.79
N ASP A 145 -19.18 8.11 -8.41
CA ASP A 145 -18.33 9.25 -8.75
C ASP A 145 -16.90 9.10 -8.21
N MET A 146 -16.70 8.45 -7.07
CA MET A 146 -15.37 8.17 -6.53
C MET A 146 -14.55 7.29 -7.48
N PHE A 147 -15.15 6.27 -8.10
CA PHE A 147 -14.46 5.40 -9.05
C PHE A 147 -14.02 6.16 -10.31
N ASP A 148 -14.88 7.03 -10.82
CA ASP A 148 -14.59 7.82 -12.02
C ASP A 148 -13.55 8.91 -11.74
N ARG A 149 -13.59 9.55 -10.57
CA ARG A 149 -12.52 10.46 -10.11
C ARG A 149 -11.18 9.75 -9.98
N ALA A 150 -11.17 8.56 -9.39
CA ALA A 150 -9.94 7.77 -9.25
C ALA A 150 -9.37 7.34 -10.62
N ALA A 151 -10.23 6.90 -11.54
CA ALA A 151 -9.83 6.57 -12.89
C ALA A 151 -9.34 7.81 -13.68
N ALA A 152 -9.98 8.97 -13.49
CA ALA A 152 -9.55 10.23 -14.12
C ALA A 152 -8.13 10.65 -13.69
N VAL A 153 -7.79 10.47 -12.41
CA VAL A 153 -6.44 10.71 -11.87
C VAL A 153 -5.39 9.85 -12.61
N LEU A 154 -5.69 8.57 -12.81
CA LEU A 154 -4.80 7.64 -13.53
C LEU A 154 -4.68 8.01 -15.02
N ARG A 155 -5.81 8.34 -15.68
CA ARG A 155 -5.81 8.79 -17.10
C ARG A 155 -5.03 10.10 -17.28
N ALA A 156 -5.04 10.99 -16.28
CA ALA A 156 -4.23 12.21 -16.27
C ALA A 156 -2.73 11.95 -16.08
N GLY A 157 -2.32 10.67 -15.96
CA GLY A 157 -0.92 10.29 -15.80
C GLY A 157 -0.41 10.39 -14.36
N GLU A 158 -1.28 10.56 -13.37
CA GLU A 158 -0.86 10.53 -11.97
C GLU A 158 -0.72 9.07 -11.47
N THR A 159 0.13 8.87 -10.45
CA THR A 159 0.20 7.60 -9.73
C THR A 159 -0.87 7.56 -8.63
N LEU A 160 -1.57 6.43 -8.49
CA LEU A 160 -2.61 6.23 -7.48
C LEU A 160 -2.28 5.05 -6.57
N ILE A 161 -2.22 5.29 -5.26
CA ILE A 161 -2.07 4.24 -4.24
C ILE A 161 -3.47 3.80 -3.78
N VAL A 162 -3.73 2.49 -3.85
CA VAL A 162 -5.00 1.88 -3.45
C VAL A 162 -4.76 0.70 -2.53
N PHE A 163 -5.48 0.69 -1.41
CA PHE A 163 -5.59 -0.47 -0.54
C PHE A 163 -6.96 -1.12 -0.77
N PRO A 164 -7.03 -2.22 -1.53
CA PRO A 164 -8.31 -2.78 -1.99
C PRO A 164 -9.16 -3.38 -0.87
N GLU A 165 -8.60 -3.50 0.32
CA GLU A 165 -9.31 -3.96 1.52
C GLU A 165 -10.25 -2.89 2.11
N GLY A 166 -10.04 -1.60 1.77
CA GLY A 166 -10.79 -0.48 2.37
C GLY A 166 -10.57 -0.29 3.88
N THR A 167 -9.87 -1.21 4.52
CA THR A 167 -9.52 -1.20 5.94
C THR A 167 -8.21 -1.96 6.16
N ARG A 168 -7.62 -1.88 7.35
CA ARG A 168 -6.45 -2.70 7.69
C ARG A 168 -6.81 -4.17 7.76
N THR A 169 -5.92 -5.04 7.26
CA THR A 169 -6.05 -6.51 7.35
C THR A 169 -6.24 -6.92 8.81
N PRO A 170 -7.31 -7.66 9.17
CA PRO A 170 -7.46 -8.16 10.52
C PRO A 170 -6.29 -9.10 10.90
N PRO A 171 -5.96 -9.22 12.21
CA PRO A 171 -5.01 -10.23 12.66
C PRO A 171 -5.42 -11.63 12.16
N ASP A 172 -4.42 -12.44 11.84
CA ASP A 172 -4.59 -13.86 11.47
C ASP A 172 -5.53 -14.15 10.28
N SER A 173 -5.77 -13.16 9.44
CA SER A 173 -6.54 -13.31 8.21
C SER A 173 -5.74 -12.91 6.98
N LEU A 174 -6.12 -13.47 5.83
CA LEU A 174 -5.66 -13.01 4.53
C LEU A 174 -6.44 -11.76 4.12
N PRO A 175 -5.83 -10.87 3.32
CA PRO A 175 -6.50 -9.67 2.84
C PRO A 175 -7.70 -10.02 1.96
N ARG A 176 -8.83 -9.35 2.19
CA ARG A 176 -10.03 -9.46 1.36
C ARG A 176 -10.18 -8.22 0.50
N PHE A 177 -10.19 -8.37 -0.82
CA PHE A 177 -10.21 -7.26 -1.77
C PHE A 177 -11.62 -6.95 -2.25
N HIS A 178 -11.98 -5.68 -2.23
CA HIS A 178 -13.20 -5.18 -2.86
C HIS A 178 -12.97 -4.98 -4.36
N ARG A 179 -13.95 -5.34 -5.17
CA ARG A 179 -13.89 -5.25 -6.64
C ARG A 179 -13.73 -3.82 -7.17
N GLY A 180 -14.02 -2.82 -6.34
CA GLY A 180 -13.87 -1.40 -6.70
C GLY A 180 -12.47 -1.02 -7.17
N ALA A 181 -11.42 -1.60 -6.57
CA ALA A 181 -10.04 -1.36 -7.00
C ALA A 181 -9.81 -1.82 -8.44
N CYS A 182 -10.32 -3.01 -8.81
CA CYS A 182 -10.22 -3.52 -10.18
C CYS A 182 -11.06 -2.69 -11.16
N ALA A 183 -12.23 -2.20 -10.73
CA ALA A 183 -13.07 -1.32 -11.55
C ALA A 183 -12.36 0.01 -11.87
N ILE A 184 -11.60 0.59 -10.92
CA ILE A 184 -10.76 1.77 -11.14
C ILE A 184 -9.63 1.43 -12.11
N ALA A 185 -8.93 0.31 -11.89
CA ALA A 185 -7.82 -0.11 -12.72
C ALA A 185 -8.22 -0.25 -14.20
N LEU A 186 -9.30 -0.99 -14.48
CA LEU A 186 -9.80 -1.23 -15.83
C LEU A 186 -10.30 0.04 -16.55
N ARG A 187 -10.70 1.09 -15.79
CA ARG A 187 -11.17 2.36 -16.37
C ARG A 187 -10.06 3.36 -16.62
N GLY A 188 -8.92 3.26 -15.96
CA GLY A 188 -7.96 4.35 -16.01
C GLY A 188 -6.49 4.01 -15.85
N ALA A 189 -6.12 2.86 -15.33
CA ALA A 189 -4.71 2.53 -15.11
C ALA A 189 -4.04 2.10 -16.42
N ARG A 190 -2.84 2.63 -16.65
CA ARG A 190 -1.93 2.12 -17.69
C ARG A 190 -1.27 0.81 -17.25
N VAL A 191 -1.00 0.72 -15.96
CA VAL A 191 -0.36 -0.45 -15.36
C VAL A 191 -0.80 -0.57 -13.90
N VAL A 192 -1.02 -1.79 -13.44
CA VAL A 192 -1.27 -2.11 -12.03
C VAL A 192 -0.04 -2.82 -11.46
N THR A 193 0.53 -2.27 -10.41
CA THR A 193 1.69 -2.84 -9.74
C THR A 193 1.29 -3.31 -8.34
N PRO A 194 1.20 -4.63 -8.12
CA PRO A 194 0.93 -5.16 -6.78
C PRO A 194 2.13 -4.96 -5.86
N VAL A 195 1.87 -4.55 -4.63
CA VAL A 195 2.89 -4.35 -3.60
C VAL A 195 2.53 -5.15 -2.35
N VAL A 196 3.34 -6.12 -2.03
CA VAL A 196 3.13 -7.00 -0.87
C VAL A 196 3.87 -6.44 0.33
N ILE A 197 3.11 -6.08 1.36
CA ILE A 197 3.64 -5.56 2.62
C ILE A 197 3.56 -6.66 3.66
N ARG A 198 4.72 -7.03 4.23
CA ARG A 198 4.85 -7.96 5.35
C ARG A 198 5.38 -7.23 6.55
N MET A 199 4.89 -7.61 7.72
CA MET A 199 5.32 -7.06 9.00
C MET A 199 5.49 -8.19 10.01
N ASN A 200 6.63 -8.19 10.70
CA ASN A 200 6.93 -9.15 11.76
C ASN A 200 7.75 -8.48 12.89
N PRO A 201 7.34 -8.55 14.15
CA PRO A 201 6.02 -9.01 14.61
C PRO A 201 4.89 -8.07 14.18
N ARG A 202 3.66 -8.57 14.15
CA ARG A 202 2.47 -7.73 13.86
C ARG A 202 2.23 -6.74 14.99
N SER A 203 1.87 -5.52 14.65
CA SER A 203 1.52 -4.44 15.58
C SER A 203 0.79 -3.31 14.82
N LEU A 204 0.13 -2.43 15.55
CA LEU A 204 -0.65 -1.32 15.00
C LEU A 204 -1.74 -1.81 14.03
N THR A 205 -2.25 -2.99 14.28
CA THR A 205 -3.34 -3.60 13.54
C THR A 205 -4.68 -2.93 13.83
N LYS A 206 -5.76 -3.34 13.17
CA LYS A 206 -7.08 -2.75 13.39
C LYS A 206 -7.56 -2.99 14.83
N GLY A 207 -7.93 -1.93 15.55
CA GLY A 207 -8.43 -2.01 16.94
C GLY A 207 -7.32 -2.10 18.00
N GLU A 208 -6.07 -2.26 17.60
CA GLU A 208 -4.96 -2.34 18.55
C GLU A 208 -4.53 -0.93 19.00
N PRO A 209 -4.41 -0.70 20.33
CA PRO A 209 -3.95 0.59 20.85
C PRO A 209 -2.46 0.78 20.57
N TRP A 210 -2.05 2.02 20.31
CA TRP A 210 -0.67 2.38 19.93
C TRP A 210 0.40 1.99 20.98
N TYR A 211 0.02 1.90 22.26
CA TYR A 211 0.93 1.55 23.35
C TYR A 211 1.15 0.03 23.50
N ARG A 212 0.37 -0.81 22.81
CA ARG A 212 0.61 -2.25 22.75
C ARG A 212 1.68 -2.54 21.71
N ILE A 213 2.93 -2.28 22.08
CA ILE A 213 4.07 -2.55 21.22
C ILE A 213 4.55 -3.99 21.36
N PRO A 214 5.08 -4.61 20.30
CA PRO A 214 5.61 -5.97 20.36
C PRO A 214 6.90 -6.06 21.17
N PRO A 215 7.29 -7.27 21.65
CA PRO A 215 8.49 -7.47 22.47
C PRO A 215 9.79 -7.14 21.74
N CYS A 216 9.83 -7.18 20.41
CA CYS A 216 10.99 -6.84 19.60
C CYS A 216 10.64 -5.83 18.51
N ARG A 217 11.69 -5.27 17.86
CA ARG A 217 11.56 -4.27 16.79
C ARG A 217 10.76 -4.81 15.61
N MET A 218 9.81 -4.02 15.11
CA MET A 218 9.03 -4.35 13.92
C MET A 218 9.91 -4.36 12.67
N ARG A 219 9.79 -5.39 11.86
CA ARG A 219 10.46 -5.50 10.56
C ARG A 219 9.43 -5.44 9.44
N TYR A 220 9.53 -4.44 8.60
CA TYR A 220 8.71 -4.31 7.40
C TYR A 220 9.51 -4.72 6.18
N THR A 221 8.91 -5.57 5.36
CA THR A 221 9.39 -5.87 4.01
C THR A 221 8.31 -5.49 3.02
N ILE A 222 8.64 -4.56 2.13
CA ILE A 222 7.74 -4.03 1.10
C ILE A 222 8.29 -4.51 -0.24
N GLN A 223 7.59 -5.45 -0.85
CA GLN A 223 8.01 -6.10 -2.09
C GLN A 223 7.12 -5.67 -3.24
N VAL A 224 7.72 -5.05 -4.24
CA VAL A 224 7.05 -4.66 -5.48
C VAL A 224 6.98 -5.88 -6.41
N GLY A 225 5.77 -6.28 -6.78
CA GLY A 225 5.48 -7.39 -7.67
C GLY A 225 5.65 -7.01 -9.15
N GLU A 226 5.41 -7.96 -10.04
CA GLU A 226 5.42 -7.72 -11.47
C GLU A 226 4.20 -6.88 -11.89
N ASP A 227 4.39 -6.07 -12.90
CA ASP A 227 3.35 -5.23 -13.46
C ASP A 227 2.28 -6.06 -14.16
N LEU A 228 1.05 -5.62 -14.01
CA LEU A 228 -0.11 -6.20 -14.65
C LEU A 228 -0.70 -5.18 -15.62
N ASP A 229 -0.89 -5.58 -16.86
CA ASP A 229 -1.58 -4.78 -17.86
C ASP A 229 -3.10 -4.99 -17.73
N PRO A 230 -3.88 -3.96 -17.36
CA PRO A 230 -5.34 -4.08 -17.25
C PRO A 230 -6.03 -4.49 -18.56
N ALA A 231 -5.45 -4.16 -19.73
CA ALA A 231 -5.98 -4.52 -21.03
C ALA A 231 -6.11 -6.03 -21.22
N THR A 232 -5.24 -6.81 -20.58
CA THR A 232 -5.32 -8.29 -20.59
C THR A 232 -6.70 -8.83 -20.16
N TRP A 233 -7.41 -8.08 -19.32
CA TRP A 233 -8.76 -8.48 -18.86
C TRP A 233 -9.88 -7.75 -19.60
N SER A 234 -9.71 -6.44 -19.91
CA SER A 234 -10.74 -5.63 -20.55
C SER A 234 -10.97 -6.01 -22.01
N ASP A 235 -9.92 -6.41 -22.73
CA ASP A 235 -10.01 -6.81 -24.14
C ASP A 235 -10.67 -8.19 -24.30
N ALA A 236 -10.53 -9.04 -23.28
CA ALA A 236 -11.07 -10.40 -23.30
C ALA A 236 -12.52 -10.51 -22.80
N HIS A 237 -13.02 -9.52 -22.05
CA HIS A 237 -14.32 -9.60 -21.36
C HIS A 237 -14.96 -8.24 -21.11
N PRO A 238 -16.32 -8.18 -21.04
CA PRO A 238 -17.03 -7.00 -20.53
C PRO A 238 -16.54 -6.59 -19.15
N LEU A 239 -16.53 -5.28 -18.85
CA LEU A 239 -15.92 -4.71 -17.63
C LEU A 239 -16.32 -5.39 -16.31
N PRO A 240 -17.61 -5.80 -16.08
CA PRO A 240 -17.98 -6.49 -14.84
C PRO A 240 -17.31 -7.85 -14.67
N ILE A 241 -17.16 -8.61 -15.77
CA ILE A 241 -16.52 -9.93 -15.79
C ILE A 241 -14.99 -9.75 -15.67
N ALA A 242 -14.43 -8.81 -16.43
CA ALA A 242 -13.02 -8.45 -16.36
C ALA A 242 -12.61 -8.06 -14.93
N GLY A 243 -13.40 -7.22 -14.26
CA GLY A 243 -13.16 -6.80 -12.87
C GLY A 243 -13.21 -7.96 -11.89
N ARG A 244 -14.15 -8.92 -12.06
CA ARG A 244 -14.20 -10.13 -11.22
C ARG A 244 -12.93 -10.97 -11.41
N ARG A 245 -12.57 -11.29 -12.66
CA ARG A 245 -11.41 -12.13 -12.97
C ARG A 245 -10.09 -11.51 -12.52
N MET A 246 -9.93 -10.20 -12.71
CA MET A 246 -8.77 -9.47 -12.20
C MET A 246 -8.71 -9.51 -10.67
N ASN A 247 -9.84 -9.36 -9.98
CA ASN A 247 -9.91 -9.44 -8.52
C ASN A 247 -9.53 -10.84 -8.01
N ASP A 248 -10.06 -11.90 -8.65
CA ASP A 248 -9.75 -13.28 -8.29
C ASP A 248 -8.26 -13.60 -8.52
N TYR A 249 -7.67 -13.07 -9.60
CA TYR A 249 -6.24 -13.18 -9.86
C TYR A 249 -5.41 -12.48 -8.76
N LEU A 250 -5.78 -11.25 -8.38
CA LEU A 250 -5.08 -10.49 -7.34
C LEU A 250 -5.20 -11.19 -5.98
N HIS A 251 -6.36 -11.72 -5.63
CA HIS A 251 -6.52 -12.54 -4.42
C HIS A 251 -5.55 -13.70 -4.40
N ALA A 252 -5.54 -14.53 -5.44
CA ALA A 252 -4.65 -15.67 -5.54
C ALA A 252 -3.16 -15.27 -5.51
N TYR A 253 -2.81 -14.13 -6.13
CA TYR A 253 -1.46 -13.58 -6.10
C TYR A 253 -1.03 -13.22 -4.67
N PHE A 254 -1.83 -12.42 -3.96
CA PHE A 254 -1.50 -11.98 -2.61
C PHE A 254 -1.51 -13.12 -1.60
N GLU A 255 -2.44 -14.06 -1.71
CA GLU A 255 -2.46 -15.27 -0.88
C GLU A 255 -1.16 -16.07 -1.06
N ALA A 256 -0.77 -16.35 -2.30
CA ALA A 256 0.45 -17.10 -2.60
C ALA A 256 1.72 -16.35 -2.13
N GLU A 257 1.75 -15.03 -2.29
CA GLU A 257 2.91 -14.25 -1.82
C GLU A 257 2.95 -14.18 -0.30
N LEU A 258 1.85 -13.91 0.39
CA LEU A 258 1.81 -13.77 1.85
C LEU A 258 2.07 -15.09 2.60
N THR A 259 1.66 -16.22 2.05
CA THR A 259 1.90 -17.56 2.63
C THR A 259 3.31 -18.08 2.36
N ARG A 260 4.04 -17.48 1.40
CA ARG A 260 5.42 -17.89 1.10
C ARG A 260 6.36 -17.51 2.24
N PRO A 261 7.28 -18.42 2.66
CA PRO A 261 8.33 -18.09 3.62
C PRO A 261 9.17 -16.90 3.16
N ALA A 262 9.52 -16.00 4.08
CA ALA A 262 10.24 -14.75 3.78
C ALA A 262 11.59 -14.96 3.04
N ALA A 263 12.26 -16.10 3.28
CA ALA A 263 13.50 -16.48 2.60
C ALA A 263 13.31 -16.80 1.09
N ALA A 264 12.10 -17.14 0.65
CA ALA A 264 11.78 -17.48 -0.74
C ALA A 264 11.05 -16.34 -1.49
N ALA A 265 10.85 -15.20 -0.85
CA ALA A 265 10.18 -14.04 -1.41
C ALA A 265 11.11 -13.32 -2.41
N GLY A 266 10.82 -13.42 -3.71
CA GLY A 266 11.60 -12.75 -4.76
C GLY A 266 11.69 -13.50 -6.10
N ALA A 267 11.21 -14.75 -6.17
CA ALA A 267 11.15 -15.46 -7.45
C ALA A 267 9.95 -14.99 -8.28
N PRO A 268 10.10 -14.69 -9.60
CA PRO A 268 9.04 -14.19 -10.45
C PRO A 268 7.81 -15.12 -10.46
N TRP A 269 6.66 -14.59 -10.08
CA TRP A 269 5.37 -15.29 -10.09
C TRP A 269 4.96 -15.79 -11.49
N ALA A 270 5.17 -14.98 -12.51
CA ALA A 270 4.80 -15.29 -13.88
C ALA A 270 5.50 -16.54 -14.42
N ARG A 271 6.76 -16.78 -14.07
CA ARG A 271 7.51 -17.99 -14.51
C ARG A 271 6.95 -19.28 -13.90
N ARG A 272 6.26 -19.23 -12.75
CA ARG A 272 5.67 -20.42 -12.14
C ARG A 272 4.33 -20.81 -12.77
N ARG A 273 3.47 -19.85 -13.14
CA ARG A 273 2.21 -20.16 -13.86
C ARG A 273 2.47 -20.74 -15.24
N ALA A 274 3.50 -20.28 -15.95
CA ALA A 274 3.92 -20.89 -17.21
C ALA A 274 4.36 -22.35 -17.00
N ARG A 275 5.14 -22.64 -15.94
CA ARG A 275 5.57 -24.02 -15.61
C ARG A 275 4.43 -24.91 -15.09
N GLN A 276 3.44 -24.36 -14.38
CA GLN A 276 2.26 -25.13 -13.94
C GLN A 276 1.30 -25.40 -15.11
N ARG A 277 1.12 -24.44 -16.05
CA ARG A 277 0.34 -24.68 -17.27
C ARG A 277 0.99 -25.72 -18.17
N THR A 278 2.33 -25.67 -18.37
CA THR A 278 3.05 -26.68 -19.15
C THR A 278 3.01 -28.07 -18.49
N ARG A 279 3.04 -28.16 -17.16
CA ARG A 279 2.88 -29.46 -16.47
C ARG A 279 1.44 -29.99 -16.55
N ALA A 280 0.42 -29.13 -16.46
CA ALA A 280 -0.98 -29.53 -16.58
C ALA A 280 -1.34 -29.95 -18.02
N THR A 281 -0.78 -29.28 -19.05
CA THR A 281 -0.97 -29.69 -20.45
C THR A 281 -0.19 -30.95 -20.81
N SER A 282 1.00 -31.17 -20.24
CA SER A 282 1.78 -32.42 -20.42
C SER A 282 1.09 -33.61 -19.75
N ALA A 283 0.50 -33.42 -18.55
CA ALA A 283 -0.24 -34.49 -17.87
C ALA A 283 -1.55 -34.85 -18.59
N ALA A 284 -2.23 -33.87 -19.20
CA ALA A 284 -3.46 -34.10 -19.99
C ALA A 284 -3.18 -34.74 -21.37
N SER A 285 -1.97 -34.56 -21.94
CA SER A 285 -1.56 -35.21 -23.20
C SER A 285 -1.13 -36.67 -22.99
N GLY A 286 -0.53 -37.01 -21.84
CA GLY A 286 -0.13 -38.36 -21.51
C GLY A 286 -1.27 -39.32 -21.16
N ALA A 287 -2.47 -38.79 -20.84
CA ALA A 287 -3.64 -39.59 -20.49
C ALA A 287 -4.51 -40.01 -21.71
N ARG A 288 -4.14 -39.61 -22.93
CA ARG A 288 -4.87 -39.92 -24.18
C ARG A 288 -4.18 -40.95 -25.09
N THR A 289 -3.04 -41.49 -24.67
CA THR A 289 -2.29 -42.49 -25.43
C THR A 289 -2.05 -43.79 -24.63
N GLY A 290 -3.01 -44.16 -23.79
CA GLY A 290 -3.04 -45.44 -23.09
C GLY A 290 -4.36 -46.17 -23.34
#